data_67e514fb9b36fee93224c21c79163fe1
#
_entry.id   67e514fb9b36fee93224c21c79163fe1
#
_cell.length_a   1.000
_cell.length_b   1.000
_cell.length_c   1.000
_cell.angle_alpha   90.00
_cell.angle_beta   90.00
_cell.angle_gamma   90.00
#
_symmetry.space_group_name_H-M   'P 1'
#
loop_
_entity.id
_entity.type
_entity.pdbx_description
1 polymer ?
#
loop_
_entity_poly.entity_id
_entity_poly.type
_entity_poly.pdbx_seq_one_letter_code
_entity_poly.pdbx_strand_id
1 'polypeptide(L)' 'MDPVQLMMAAHQADAAVAAQTPDQALQAAIAQSRPDLWAPLSTNPAAYPDLLGWLASTGNVEVLANPRAR' A
#
# COMPACT_ATOMS: atom_id res chain seq x y z
N MET A 1 2.07 -8.97 -14.78
CA MET A 1 3.34 -9.14 -14.03
C MET A 1 3.24 -10.46 -13.29
N ASP A 2 4.27 -11.30 -13.37
CA ASP A 2 4.20 -12.58 -12.67
C ASP A 2 4.43 -12.38 -11.15
N PRO A 3 4.11 -13.39 -10.30
CA PRO A 3 4.24 -13.22 -8.85
C PRO A 3 5.65 -12.88 -8.38
N VAL A 4 6.68 -13.42 -9.03
CA VAL A 4 8.06 -13.13 -8.65
C VAL A 4 8.43 -11.71 -8.97
N GLN A 5 8.09 -11.22 -10.16
CA GLN A 5 8.33 -9.83 -10.55
C GLN A 5 7.56 -8.87 -9.65
N LEU A 6 6.34 -9.22 -9.28
CA LEU A 6 5.50 -8.40 -8.41
C LEU A 6 6.13 -8.28 -7.03
N MET A 7 6.62 -9.38 -6.46
CA MET A 7 7.30 -9.37 -5.17
C MET A 7 8.58 -8.55 -5.22
N MET A 8 9.37 -8.69 -6.29
CA MET A 8 10.59 -7.90 -6.45
C MET A 8 10.28 -6.41 -6.54
N ALA A 9 9.26 -6.05 -7.30
CA ALA A 9 8.82 -4.66 -7.40
C ALA A 9 8.39 -4.11 -6.04
N ALA A 10 7.66 -4.90 -5.25
CA ALA A 10 7.24 -4.50 -3.91
C ALA A 10 8.45 -4.31 -2.99
N HIS A 11 9.44 -5.20 -3.04
CA HIS A 11 10.64 -5.07 -2.22
C HIS A 11 11.49 -3.86 -2.59
N GLN A 12 11.46 -3.45 -3.85
CA GLN A 12 12.23 -2.31 -4.35
C GLN A 12 11.46 -0.99 -4.26
N ALA A 13 10.17 -1.05 -3.93
CA ALA A 13 9.34 0.13 -3.85
C ALA A 13 9.78 1.04 -2.69
N ASP A 14 9.67 2.34 -2.91
CA ASP A 14 9.87 3.34 -1.87
C ASP A 14 8.56 4.07 -1.57
N ALA A 15 8.61 5.08 -0.68
CA ALA A 15 7.42 5.82 -0.30
C ALA A 15 6.77 6.52 -1.51
N ALA A 16 7.55 7.01 -2.45
CA ALA A 16 7.02 7.68 -3.64
C ALA A 16 6.25 6.68 -4.52
N VAL A 17 6.81 5.48 -4.73
CA VAL A 17 6.13 4.43 -5.49
C VAL A 17 4.84 4.02 -4.79
N ALA A 18 4.89 3.77 -3.49
CA ALA A 18 3.71 3.38 -2.72
C ALA A 18 2.60 4.44 -2.80
N ALA A 19 2.97 5.72 -2.78
CA ALA A 19 2.01 6.83 -2.79
C ALA A 19 1.46 7.14 -4.19
N GLN A 20 2.06 6.63 -5.26
CA GLN A 20 1.73 7.07 -6.62
C GLN A 20 1.34 5.93 -7.56
N THR A 21 1.69 4.68 -7.28
CA THR A 21 1.43 3.59 -8.21
C THR A 21 -0.07 3.36 -8.44
N PRO A 22 -0.54 3.29 -9.70
CA PRO A 22 -1.93 2.96 -10.00
C PRO A 22 -2.18 1.45 -10.08
N ASP A 23 -1.13 0.62 -10.00
CA ASP A 23 -1.24 -0.83 -10.15
C ASP A 23 -1.76 -1.46 -8.86
N GLN A 24 -3.01 -1.95 -8.89
CA GLN A 24 -3.65 -2.54 -7.72
C GLN A 24 -2.92 -3.80 -7.23
N ALA A 25 -2.39 -4.61 -8.15
CA ALA A 25 -1.64 -5.80 -7.77
C ALA A 25 -0.36 -5.43 -7.03
N LEU A 26 0.33 -4.38 -7.48
CA LEU A 26 1.52 -3.87 -6.79
C LEU A 26 1.15 -3.27 -5.43
N GLN A 27 0.06 -2.53 -5.35
CA GLN A 27 -0.43 -2.00 -4.07
C GLN A 27 -0.66 -3.11 -3.06
N ALA A 28 -1.31 -4.20 -3.47
CA ALA A 28 -1.57 -5.35 -2.60
C ALA A 28 -0.27 -6.03 -2.18
N ALA A 29 0.68 -6.19 -3.10
CA ALA A 29 1.97 -6.80 -2.80
C ALA A 29 2.76 -5.95 -1.79
N ILE A 30 2.76 -4.63 -1.95
CA ILE A 30 3.40 -3.72 -1.00
C ILE A 30 2.74 -3.84 0.37
N ALA A 31 1.41 -3.87 0.42
CA ALA A 31 0.68 -3.98 1.67
C ALA A 31 1.03 -5.27 2.42
N GLN A 32 1.24 -6.38 1.70
CA GLN A 32 1.57 -7.66 2.31
C GLN A 32 3.03 -7.79 2.70
N SER A 33 3.94 -7.11 2.00
CA SER A 33 5.38 -7.31 2.13
C SER A 33 6.12 -6.15 2.81
N ARG A 34 5.54 -4.95 2.78
CA ARG A 34 6.22 -3.73 3.23
C ARG A 34 5.34 -2.93 4.18
N PRO A 35 5.26 -3.34 5.46
CA PRO A 35 4.49 -2.58 6.44
C PRO A 35 5.03 -1.16 6.68
N ASP A 36 6.31 -0.94 6.41
CA ASP A 36 6.92 0.38 6.46
C ASP A 36 6.35 1.36 5.42
N LEU A 37 5.69 0.85 4.37
CA LEU A 37 5.09 1.67 3.32
C LEU A 37 3.57 1.81 3.44
N TRP A 38 2.96 1.30 4.51
CA TRP A 38 1.51 1.38 4.68
C TRP A 38 1.00 2.82 4.73
N ALA A 39 1.69 3.71 5.43
CA ALA A 39 1.28 5.11 5.53
C ALA A 39 1.28 5.79 4.15
N PRO A 40 2.39 5.79 3.37
CA PRO A 40 2.35 6.36 2.03
C PRO A 40 1.37 5.64 1.10
N LEU A 41 1.22 4.32 1.23
CA LEU A 41 0.27 3.56 0.43
C LEU A 41 -1.17 4.02 0.69
N SER A 42 -1.51 4.32 1.95
CA SER A 42 -2.84 4.81 2.31
C SER A 42 -3.14 6.21 1.78
N THR A 43 -2.11 6.98 1.42
CA THR A 43 -2.28 8.31 0.81
C THR A 43 -2.40 8.26 -0.71
N ASN A 44 -2.19 7.09 -1.32
CA ASN A 44 -2.22 6.93 -2.77
C ASN A 44 -3.64 7.19 -3.30
N PRO A 45 -3.85 8.16 -4.21
CA PRO A 45 -5.17 8.45 -4.73
C PRO A 45 -5.76 7.31 -5.56
N ALA A 46 -4.92 6.39 -6.04
CA ALA A 46 -5.35 5.21 -6.78
C ALA A 46 -5.59 3.99 -5.88
N ALA A 47 -5.39 4.11 -4.57
CA ALA A 47 -5.63 3.00 -3.64
C ALA A 47 -7.12 2.65 -3.63
N TYR A 48 -7.43 1.34 -3.81
CA TYR A 48 -8.82 0.91 -3.87
C TYR A 48 -9.42 0.78 -2.44
N PRO A 49 -10.76 0.89 -2.32
CA PRO A 49 -11.40 0.95 -0.99
C PRO A 49 -11.10 -0.27 -0.10
N ASP A 50 -11.09 -1.48 -0.67
CA ASP A 50 -10.81 -2.70 0.10
C ASP A 50 -9.41 -2.66 0.71
N LEU A 51 -8.42 -2.14 -0.03
CA LEU A 51 -7.06 -1.97 0.48
C LEU A 51 -7.02 -0.99 1.64
N LEU A 52 -7.69 0.14 1.51
CA LEU A 52 -7.74 1.14 2.58
C LEU A 52 -8.40 0.57 3.83
N GLY A 53 -9.48 -0.19 3.67
CA GLY A 53 -10.14 -0.87 4.77
C GLY A 53 -9.23 -1.88 5.45
N TRP A 54 -8.50 -2.65 4.68
CA TRP A 54 -7.56 -3.63 5.21
C TRP A 54 -6.43 -2.95 5.98
N LEU A 55 -5.86 -1.87 5.43
CA LEU A 55 -4.81 -1.10 6.10
C LEU A 55 -5.30 -0.53 7.42
N ALA A 56 -6.50 0.02 7.44
CA ALA A 56 -7.09 0.56 8.67
C ALA A 56 -7.29 -0.55 9.72
N SER A 57 -7.66 -1.76 9.30
CA SER A 57 -7.90 -2.87 10.20
C SER A 57 -6.64 -3.44 10.84
N THR A 58 -5.44 -3.11 10.30
CA THR A 58 -4.18 -3.58 10.88
C THR A 58 -3.82 -2.88 12.18
N GLY A 59 -4.48 -1.76 12.49
CA GLY A 59 -4.17 -1.00 13.69
C GLY A 59 -2.92 -0.12 13.60
N ASN A 60 -2.37 0.07 12.40
CA ASN A 60 -1.21 0.93 12.19
C ASN A 60 -1.60 2.39 12.46
N VAL A 61 -0.91 3.03 13.41
CA VAL A 61 -1.26 4.38 13.86
C VAL A 61 -1.14 5.41 12.74
N GLU A 62 -0.12 5.29 11.90
CA GLU A 62 0.09 6.22 10.79
C GLU A 62 -1.04 6.10 9.75
N VAL A 63 -1.50 4.89 9.47
CA VAL A 63 -2.63 4.66 8.57
C VAL A 63 -3.91 5.21 9.18
N LEU A 64 -4.16 4.94 10.47
CA LEU A 64 -5.36 5.41 11.16
C LEU A 64 -5.43 6.92 11.25
N ALA A 65 -4.29 7.61 11.26
CA ALA A 65 -4.24 9.07 11.28
C ALA A 65 -4.62 9.67 9.92
N ASN A 66 -4.61 8.88 8.84
CA ASN A 66 -4.96 9.35 7.50
C ASN A 66 -6.48 9.35 7.33
N PRO A 67 -7.13 10.51 7.06
CA PRO A 67 -8.59 10.58 6.92
C PRO A 67 -9.15 9.65 5.84
N ARG A 68 -8.38 9.35 4.79
CA ARG A 68 -8.84 8.46 3.71
C ARG A 68 -8.98 7.01 4.15
N ALA A 69 -8.21 6.59 5.15
CA ALA A 69 -8.19 5.20 5.61
C ALA A 69 -9.26 4.92 6.68
N ARG A 70 -9.96 5.93 7.15
CA ARG A 70 -10.99 5.80 8.19
C ARG A 70 -12.37 5.47 7.63
#